data_918289271ea6ac87acbfe54d8ce74dac
#
_entry.id   918289271ea6ac87acbfe54d8ce74dac
#
_cell.length_a   1.000
_cell.length_b   1.000
_cell.length_c   1.000
_cell.angle_alpha   90.00
_cell.angle_beta   90.00
_cell.angle_gamma   90.00
#
_symmetry.space_group_name_H-M   'P 1'
#
loop_
_entity.id
_entity.type
_entity.pdbx_description
1 polymer ?
#
loop_
_entity_poly.entity_id
_entity_poly.type
_entity_poly.pdbx_seq_one_letter_code
_entity_poly.pdbx_strand_id
1 'polypeptide(L)'
;MQPSDLAANFNATVVVADGMRKAGFKVDIQPLDWGTLSQRRNNKGPVDANNKGGWNLFITVATALDASTPLTNPYLATPCPNEVAGFPCDEALQRLRRSWWESTDEAERARLADQIQVRAYQVVPYINGGQWKQFTAVRTNISGLGETTVPVFWEVAKEG
;
A
#
# COMPACT_ATOMS: atom_id res chain seq x y z
N MET A 1 -12.17 3.41 -5.99
CA MET A 1 -12.21 4.65 -5.17
C MET A 1 -10.93 5.44 -5.43
N GLN A 2 -11.04 6.76 -5.53
CA GLN A 2 -9.95 7.70 -5.86
C GLN A 2 -9.75 8.69 -4.70
N PRO A 3 -8.58 8.75 -4.07
CA PRO A 3 -8.28 9.80 -3.09
C PRO A 3 -8.22 11.16 -3.77
N SER A 4 -9.06 12.10 -3.37
CA SER A 4 -9.14 13.44 -3.98
C SER A 4 -8.13 14.44 -3.40
N ASP A 5 -7.62 14.17 -2.21
CA ASP A 5 -6.72 15.02 -1.42
C ASP A 5 -5.25 14.53 -1.41
N LEU A 6 -4.96 13.41 -2.07
CA LEU A 6 -3.61 12.85 -2.21
C LEU A 6 -3.19 12.84 -3.69
N ALA A 7 -2.46 13.85 -4.14
CA ALA A 7 -2.17 14.09 -5.55
C ALA A 7 -1.54 12.89 -6.28
N ALA A 8 -0.58 12.19 -5.66
CA ALA A 8 0.06 11.03 -6.27
C ALA A 8 -0.93 9.88 -6.49
N ASN A 9 -1.77 9.59 -5.48
CA ASN A 9 -2.78 8.54 -5.56
C ASN A 9 -3.90 8.91 -6.53
N PHE A 10 -4.28 10.20 -6.56
CA PHE A 10 -5.24 10.72 -7.53
C PHE A 10 -4.77 10.46 -8.96
N ASN A 11 -3.55 10.89 -9.30
CA ASN A 11 -2.98 10.71 -10.63
C ASN A 11 -2.81 9.24 -10.99
N ALA A 12 -2.33 8.42 -10.06
CA ALA A 12 -2.21 6.97 -10.27
C ALA A 12 -3.58 6.33 -10.56
N THR A 13 -4.64 6.76 -9.87
CA THR A 13 -6.00 6.27 -10.14
C THR A 13 -6.46 6.60 -11.56
N VAL A 14 -6.16 7.79 -12.06
CA VAL A 14 -6.52 8.20 -13.43
C VAL A 14 -5.84 7.28 -14.46
N VAL A 15 -4.54 7.03 -14.28
CA VAL A 15 -3.76 6.16 -15.19
C VAL A 15 -4.28 4.72 -15.16
N VAL A 16 -4.50 4.16 -13.96
CA VAL A 16 -5.02 2.80 -13.81
C VAL A 16 -6.42 2.67 -14.42
N ALA A 17 -7.29 3.65 -14.16
CA ALA A 17 -8.64 3.66 -14.72
C ALA A 17 -8.67 3.71 -16.26
N ASP A 18 -7.76 4.50 -16.87
CA ASP A 18 -7.61 4.55 -18.31
C ASP A 18 -7.14 3.19 -18.88
N GLY A 19 -6.12 2.60 -18.26
CA GLY A 19 -5.63 1.26 -18.63
C GLY A 19 -6.73 0.18 -18.53
N MET A 20 -7.52 0.21 -17.46
CA MET A 20 -8.64 -0.72 -17.29
C MET A 20 -9.72 -0.52 -18.37
N ARG A 21 -10.07 0.74 -18.71
CA ARG A 21 -11.03 1.02 -19.78
C ARG A 21 -10.52 0.53 -21.15
N LYS A 22 -9.25 0.72 -21.45
CA LYS A 22 -8.61 0.19 -22.66
C LYS A 22 -8.63 -1.35 -22.71
N ALA A 23 -8.59 -1.99 -21.56
CA ALA A 23 -8.74 -3.44 -21.44
C ALA A 23 -10.20 -3.92 -21.45
N GLY A 24 -11.17 -3.04 -21.65
CA GLY A 24 -12.60 -3.36 -21.78
C GLY A 24 -13.40 -3.33 -20.47
N PHE A 25 -12.83 -2.91 -19.37
CA PHE A 25 -13.56 -2.77 -18.11
C PHE A 25 -14.43 -1.52 -18.09
N LYS A 26 -15.65 -1.64 -17.56
CA LYS A 26 -16.49 -0.50 -17.23
C LYS A 26 -16.04 0.09 -15.89
N VAL A 27 -15.37 1.23 -15.92
CA VAL A 27 -14.78 1.84 -14.72
C VAL A 27 -15.58 3.06 -14.28
N ASP A 28 -16.13 3.00 -13.08
CA ASP A 28 -16.71 4.11 -12.34
C ASP A 28 -15.70 4.62 -11.31
N ILE A 29 -15.28 5.88 -11.47
CA ILE A 29 -14.34 6.53 -10.55
C ILE A 29 -15.14 7.26 -9.48
N GLN A 30 -14.90 6.92 -8.23
CA GLN A 30 -15.56 7.53 -7.07
C GLN A 30 -14.53 8.34 -6.28
N PRO A 31 -14.48 9.67 -6.44
CA PRO A 31 -13.59 10.54 -5.68
C PRO A 31 -14.07 10.65 -4.22
N LEU A 32 -13.14 10.48 -3.30
CA LEU A 32 -13.36 10.56 -1.86
C LEU A 32 -12.14 11.23 -1.22
N ASP A 33 -12.31 11.93 -0.12
CA ASP A 33 -11.19 12.30 0.73
C ASP A 33 -10.57 11.05 1.37
N TRP A 34 -9.31 11.15 1.78
CA TRP A 34 -8.59 10.00 2.32
C TRP A 34 -9.24 9.42 3.59
N GLY A 35 -9.80 10.27 4.45
CA GLY A 35 -10.49 9.83 5.66
C GLY A 35 -11.69 8.96 5.35
N THR A 36 -12.57 9.43 4.47
CA THR A 36 -13.76 8.69 3.99
C THR A 36 -13.36 7.41 3.26
N LEU A 37 -12.35 7.45 2.39
CA LEU A 37 -11.83 6.28 1.70
C LEU A 37 -11.29 5.24 2.69
N SER A 38 -10.54 5.68 3.70
CA SER A 38 -9.94 4.79 4.71
C SER A 38 -10.98 4.09 5.57
N GLN A 39 -12.12 4.72 5.83
CA GLN A 39 -13.25 4.06 6.48
C GLN A 39 -13.95 3.08 5.54
N ARG A 40 -14.24 3.52 4.31
CA ARG A 40 -14.97 2.71 3.34
C ARG A 40 -14.21 1.47 2.87
N ARG A 41 -12.88 1.50 2.82
CA ARG A 41 -12.07 0.33 2.42
C ARG A 41 -12.26 -0.89 3.31
N ASN A 42 -12.79 -0.71 4.53
CA ASN A 42 -13.11 -1.79 5.46
C ASN A 42 -14.52 -2.37 5.27
N ASN A 43 -15.31 -1.81 4.35
CA ASN A 43 -16.65 -2.30 4.08
C ASN A 43 -16.60 -3.55 3.19
N LYS A 44 -17.06 -4.68 3.72
CA LYS A 44 -17.16 -5.99 3.02
C LYS A 44 -18.47 -6.18 2.26
N GLY A 45 -19.39 -5.23 2.37
CA GLY A 45 -20.69 -5.30 1.69
C GLY A 45 -20.56 -5.22 0.17
N PRO A 46 -21.64 -5.49 -0.56
CA PRO A 46 -21.67 -5.32 -2.00
C PRO A 46 -21.46 -3.86 -2.40
N VAL A 47 -20.94 -3.65 -3.60
CA VAL A 47 -20.96 -2.31 -4.22
C VAL A 47 -22.41 -1.93 -4.47
N ASP A 48 -22.86 -0.82 -3.89
CA ASP A 48 -24.23 -0.35 -4.05
C ASP A 48 -24.31 0.89 -4.96
N ALA A 49 -25.54 1.15 -5.45
CA ALA A 49 -25.81 2.27 -6.35
C ALA A 49 -25.60 3.66 -5.69
N ASN A 50 -25.59 3.71 -4.36
CA ASN A 50 -25.41 4.96 -3.59
C ASN A 50 -23.93 5.22 -3.22
N ASN A 51 -23.01 4.38 -3.70
CA ASN A 51 -21.57 4.48 -3.45
C ASN A 51 -21.17 4.47 -1.96
N LYS A 52 -22.00 3.89 -1.10
CA LYS A 52 -21.78 3.77 0.35
C LYS A 52 -21.37 2.35 0.78
N GLY A 53 -21.61 1.36 -0.09
CA GLY A 53 -21.28 -0.03 0.12
C GLY A 53 -19.82 -0.36 -0.15
N GLY A 54 -19.55 -1.60 -0.49
CA GLY A 54 -18.22 -2.10 -0.81
C GLY A 54 -17.58 -1.42 -2.05
N TRP A 55 -16.48 -1.95 -2.47
CA TRP A 55 -15.66 -1.40 -3.54
C TRP A 55 -14.92 -2.54 -4.29
N ASN A 56 -14.42 -2.26 -5.50
CA ASN A 56 -13.66 -3.24 -6.27
C ASN A 56 -12.15 -2.93 -6.25
N LEU A 57 -11.77 -1.65 -6.28
CA LEU A 57 -10.39 -1.23 -6.33
C LEU A 57 -10.19 0.12 -5.64
N PHE A 58 -9.08 0.27 -4.92
CA PHE A 58 -8.57 1.56 -4.47
C PHE A 58 -7.04 1.58 -4.58
N ILE A 59 -6.47 2.77 -4.65
CA ILE A 59 -5.03 2.97 -4.66
C ILE A 59 -4.59 3.50 -3.31
N THR A 60 -3.56 2.90 -2.79
CA THR A 60 -2.91 3.27 -1.53
C THR A 60 -1.41 3.26 -1.68
N VAL A 61 -0.70 3.71 -0.66
CA VAL A 61 0.75 3.77 -0.62
C VAL A 61 1.28 3.28 0.71
N ALA A 62 2.52 2.82 0.70
CA ALA A 62 3.32 2.60 1.90
C ALA A 62 4.67 3.29 1.72
N THR A 63 5.35 3.60 2.81
CA THR A 63 6.73 4.05 2.74
C THR A 63 7.64 2.91 2.30
N ALA A 64 8.80 3.24 1.71
CA ALA A 64 9.79 2.22 1.36
C ALA A 64 10.23 1.41 2.60
N LEU A 65 10.23 2.04 3.78
CA LEU A 65 10.54 1.37 5.04
C LEU A 65 9.49 0.31 5.40
N ASP A 66 8.20 0.65 5.29
CA ASP A 66 7.12 -0.32 5.56
C ASP A 66 7.17 -1.52 4.62
N ALA A 67 7.54 -1.30 3.37
CA ALA A 67 7.62 -2.33 2.34
C ALA A 67 8.99 -3.04 2.26
N SER A 68 9.94 -2.73 3.15
CA SER A 68 11.33 -3.16 3.06
C SER A 68 11.56 -4.64 3.35
N THR A 69 10.67 -5.29 4.08
CA THR A 69 10.79 -6.72 4.41
C THR A 69 9.48 -7.46 4.17
N PRO A 70 9.52 -8.79 3.97
CA PRO A 70 8.31 -9.59 3.85
C PRO A 70 7.36 -9.47 5.04
N LEU A 71 7.89 -9.24 6.25
CA LEU A 71 7.07 -9.13 7.46
C LEU A 71 6.43 -7.76 7.59
N THR A 72 7.19 -6.69 7.39
CA THR A 72 6.71 -5.30 7.58
C THR A 72 5.80 -4.84 6.44
N ASN A 73 5.89 -5.47 5.26
CA ASN A 73 5.04 -5.12 4.14
C ASN A 73 3.56 -5.42 4.43
N PRO A 74 2.71 -4.39 4.64
CA PRO A 74 1.32 -4.59 5.03
C PRO A 74 0.49 -5.23 3.92
N TYR A 75 0.91 -5.07 2.66
CA TYR A 75 0.18 -5.60 1.51
C TYR A 75 0.41 -7.10 1.28
N LEU A 76 1.44 -7.68 1.89
CA LEU A 76 1.66 -9.13 1.92
C LEU A 76 0.92 -9.80 3.08
N ALA A 77 0.26 -9.04 3.95
CA ALA A 77 -0.52 -9.60 5.05
C ALA A 77 -1.82 -10.22 4.52
N THR A 78 -1.94 -11.53 4.67
CA THR A 78 -3.09 -12.32 4.21
C THR A 78 -3.67 -13.21 5.32
N PRO A 79 -4.00 -12.63 6.50
CA PRO A 79 -4.51 -13.43 7.63
C PRO A 79 -5.86 -14.07 7.29
N CYS A 80 -6.16 -15.20 7.94
CA CYS A 80 -7.44 -15.88 7.84
C CYS A 80 -8.01 -16.10 9.27
N PRO A 81 -9.22 -15.60 9.60
CA PRO A 81 -10.10 -14.75 8.80
C PRO A 81 -9.49 -13.38 8.54
N ASN A 82 -9.93 -12.74 7.46
CA ASN A 82 -9.28 -11.55 6.96
C ASN A 82 -9.87 -10.25 7.50
N GLU A 83 -9.00 -9.41 8.07
CA GLU A 83 -9.32 -8.08 8.60
C GLU A 83 -8.59 -6.95 7.87
N VAL A 84 -7.68 -7.29 6.93
CA VAL A 84 -6.94 -6.29 6.14
C VAL A 84 -7.79 -5.83 4.96
N ALA A 85 -7.76 -4.54 4.64
CA ALA A 85 -8.50 -4.00 3.50
C ALA A 85 -8.10 -4.70 2.18
N GLY A 86 -9.09 -5.12 1.41
CA GLY A 86 -8.93 -6.03 0.25
C GLY A 86 -9.22 -7.47 0.60
N PHE A 87 -9.19 -7.78 1.88
CA PHE A 87 -9.58 -9.06 2.46
C PHE A 87 -8.88 -10.30 1.88
N PRO A 88 -7.57 -10.25 1.54
CA PRO A 88 -6.85 -11.41 1.05
C PRO A 88 -6.69 -12.42 2.19
N CYS A 89 -6.98 -13.69 1.95
CA CYS A 89 -6.82 -14.77 2.92
C CYS A 89 -5.98 -15.87 2.27
N ASP A 90 -4.74 -16.04 2.71
CA ASP A 90 -3.84 -17.08 2.24
C ASP A 90 -2.89 -17.55 3.35
N GLU A 91 -3.22 -18.69 3.94
CA GLU A 91 -2.45 -19.26 5.04
C GLU A 91 -1.03 -19.69 4.61
N ALA A 92 -0.83 -20.08 3.33
CA ALA A 92 0.47 -20.48 2.86
C ALA A 92 1.44 -19.29 2.82
N LEU A 93 0.98 -18.14 2.32
CA LEU A 93 1.76 -16.91 2.34
C LEU A 93 2.05 -16.46 3.77
N GLN A 94 1.09 -16.57 4.68
CA GLN A 94 1.29 -16.24 6.08
C GLN A 94 2.31 -17.15 6.78
N ARG A 95 2.30 -18.47 6.49
CA ARG A 95 3.32 -19.38 7.00
C ARG A 95 4.72 -19.02 6.49
N LEU A 96 4.86 -18.75 5.19
CA LEU A 96 6.15 -18.34 4.60
C LEU A 96 6.70 -17.06 5.24
N ARG A 97 5.84 -16.04 5.45
CA ARG A 97 6.22 -14.79 6.13
C ARG A 97 6.67 -15.04 7.56
N ARG A 98 5.99 -15.92 8.30
CA ARG A 98 6.38 -16.31 9.66
C ARG A 98 7.73 -17.03 9.67
N SER A 99 7.91 -18.03 8.81
CA SER A 99 9.18 -18.76 8.70
C SER A 99 10.34 -17.82 8.35
N TRP A 100 10.11 -16.83 7.48
CA TRP A 100 11.10 -15.81 7.16
C TRP A 100 11.50 -14.98 8.40
N TRP A 101 10.55 -14.63 9.22
CA TRP A 101 10.81 -13.88 10.47
C TRP A 101 11.55 -14.72 11.52
N GLU A 102 11.20 -15.98 11.65
CA GLU A 102 11.79 -16.89 12.64
C GLU A 102 13.19 -17.36 12.25
N SER A 103 13.55 -17.32 10.96
CA SER A 103 14.87 -17.73 10.49
C SER A 103 15.94 -16.68 10.82
N THR A 104 17.09 -17.16 11.31
CA THR A 104 18.31 -16.35 11.50
C THR A 104 19.37 -16.62 10.43
N ASP A 105 19.17 -17.60 9.56
CA ASP A 105 20.05 -17.96 8.46
C ASP A 105 19.74 -17.09 7.22
N GLU A 106 20.74 -16.40 6.71
CA GLU A 106 20.57 -15.47 5.58
C GLU A 106 20.21 -16.18 4.27
N ALA A 107 20.79 -17.36 4.01
CA ALA A 107 20.50 -18.12 2.80
C ALA A 107 19.07 -18.66 2.83
N GLU A 108 18.63 -19.14 3.98
CA GLU A 108 17.25 -19.56 4.19
C GLU A 108 16.26 -18.40 4.07
N ARG A 109 16.58 -17.22 4.61
CA ARG A 109 15.75 -16.01 4.46
C ARG A 109 15.64 -15.58 3.01
N ALA A 110 16.74 -15.62 2.24
CA ALA A 110 16.70 -15.34 0.81
C ALA A 110 15.78 -16.32 0.07
N ARG A 111 15.92 -17.61 0.31
CA ARG A 111 15.07 -18.66 -0.27
C ARG A 111 13.59 -18.47 0.08
N LEU A 112 13.29 -18.15 1.33
CA LEU A 112 11.93 -17.87 1.79
C LEU A 112 11.36 -16.59 1.15
N ALA A 113 12.18 -15.54 0.96
CA ALA A 113 11.76 -14.33 0.27
C ALA A 113 11.35 -14.61 -1.19
N ASP A 114 12.10 -15.45 -1.90
CA ASP A 114 11.74 -15.89 -3.26
C ASP A 114 10.41 -16.65 -3.28
N GLN A 115 10.21 -17.56 -2.33
CA GLN A 115 8.95 -18.29 -2.21
C GLN A 115 7.75 -17.37 -1.88
N ILE A 116 7.96 -16.37 -1.03
CA ILE A 116 6.96 -15.34 -0.72
C ILE A 116 6.60 -14.57 -1.99
N GLN A 117 7.59 -14.15 -2.80
CA GLN A 117 7.33 -13.45 -4.06
C GLN A 117 6.51 -14.32 -5.02
N VAL A 118 6.93 -15.56 -5.25
CA VAL A 118 6.20 -16.49 -6.13
C VAL A 118 4.77 -16.66 -5.64
N ARG A 119 4.56 -16.87 -4.34
CA ARG A 119 3.22 -17.03 -3.78
C ARG A 119 2.39 -15.76 -3.90
N ALA A 120 2.98 -14.60 -3.65
CA ALA A 120 2.30 -13.30 -3.78
C ALA A 120 1.82 -13.07 -5.23
N TYR A 121 2.60 -13.43 -6.25
CA TYR A 121 2.17 -13.36 -7.66
C TYR A 121 1.06 -14.36 -8.00
N GLN A 122 0.98 -15.49 -7.32
CA GLN A 122 -0.10 -16.46 -7.52
C GLN A 122 -1.43 -16.02 -6.92
N VAL A 123 -1.40 -15.44 -5.71
CA VAL A 123 -2.61 -15.06 -4.96
C VAL A 123 -3.01 -13.60 -5.13
N VAL A 124 -2.10 -12.77 -5.64
CA VAL A 124 -2.30 -11.35 -5.96
C VAL A 124 -2.99 -10.58 -4.82
N PRO A 125 -2.42 -10.53 -3.60
CA PRO A 125 -3.05 -9.82 -2.49
C PRO A 125 -3.10 -8.31 -2.74
N TYR A 126 -2.23 -7.79 -3.59
CA TYR A 126 -2.22 -6.43 -4.10
C TYR A 126 -1.53 -6.37 -5.48
N ILE A 127 -1.75 -5.28 -6.20
CA ILE A 127 -1.08 -5.01 -7.47
C ILE A 127 -0.06 -3.89 -7.24
N ASN A 128 1.23 -4.19 -7.46
CA ASN A 128 2.30 -3.20 -7.33
C ASN A 128 2.25 -2.23 -8.53
N GLY A 129 1.86 -0.99 -8.27
CA GLY A 129 1.77 0.07 -9.27
C GLY A 129 3.08 0.80 -9.57
N GLY A 130 4.12 0.58 -8.75
CA GLY A 130 5.42 1.23 -8.88
C GLY A 130 5.87 1.98 -7.62
N GLN A 131 6.95 2.71 -7.76
CA GLN A 131 7.55 3.52 -6.69
C GLN A 131 7.80 4.94 -7.20
N TRP A 132 7.63 5.93 -6.33
CA TRP A 132 8.01 7.32 -6.63
C TRP A 132 8.77 7.94 -5.47
N LYS A 133 9.49 9.01 -5.78
CA LYS A 133 10.11 9.86 -4.76
C LYS A 133 9.23 11.07 -4.52
N GLN A 134 9.03 11.40 -3.25
CA GLN A 134 8.35 12.62 -2.85
C GLN A 134 9.38 13.64 -2.41
N PHE A 135 9.29 14.87 -2.96
CA PHE A 135 10.13 15.97 -2.54
C PHE A 135 9.50 16.68 -1.34
N THR A 136 10.32 17.06 -0.38
CA THR A 136 9.92 17.88 0.76
C THR A 136 10.52 19.27 0.60
N ALA A 137 9.67 20.29 0.54
CA ALA A 137 10.10 21.68 0.55
C ALA A 137 10.31 22.13 2.00
N VAL A 138 11.49 22.67 2.27
CA VAL A 138 11.86 23.17 3.59
C VAL A 138 12.24 24.65 3.47
N ARG A 139 11.89 25.46 4.45
CA ARG A 139 12.34 26.87 4.48
C ARG A 139 13.85 26.93 4.73
N THR A 140 14.51 27.93 4.16
CA THR A 140 15.98 28.10 4.26
C THR A 140 16.49 28.32 5.67
N ASN A 141 15.62 28.74 6.59
CA ASN A 141 15.96 28.91 8.00
C ASN A 141 15.62 27.68 8.88
N ILE A 142 15.44 26.52 8.26
CA ILE A 142 15.29 25.25 8.97
C ILE A 142 16.54 24.41 8.71
N SER A 143 17.17 23.96 9.78
CA SER A 143 18.35 23.08 9.75
C SER A 143 18.07 21.75 10.46
N GLY A 144 18.97 20.75 10.31
CA GLY A 144 18.86 19.47 11.00
C GLY A 144 17.82 18.48 10.46
N LEU A 145 17.24 18.76 9.30
CA LEU A 145 16.36 17.79 8.66
C LEU A 145 17.18 16.74 7.89
N GLY A 146 17.25 15.52 8.40
CA GLY A 146 17.99 14.43 7.79
C GLY A 146 17.29 13.84 6.55
N GLU A 147 18.08 13.24 5.65
CA GLU A 147 17.57 12.45 4.52
C GLU A 147 17.09 11.07 5.01
N THR A 148 15.81 10.95 5.30
CA THR A 148 15.20 9.70 5.80
C THR A 148 13.95 9.38 5.01
N THR A 149 13.52 8.13 5.05
CA THR A 149 12.29 7.67 4.36
C THR A 149 11.01 8.25 4.97
N VAL A 150 11.09 8.72 6.21
CA VAL A 150 10.03 9.43 6.93
C VAL A 150 10.63 10.66 7.60
N PRO A 151 9.93 11.78 7.70
CA PRO A 151 10.45 12.97 8.37
C PRO A 151 10.79 12.67 9.83
N VAL A 152 12.03 12.96 10.22
CA VAL A 152 12.53 12.85 11.60
C VAL A 152 12.89 14.25 12.07
N PHE A 153 12.31 14.69 13.20
CA PHE A 153 12.40 16.06 13.67
C PHE A 153 13.28 16.25 14.92
N TRP A 154 14.01 15.25 15.34
CA TRP A 154 14.79 15.29 16.60
C TRP A 154 15.89 16.34 16.62
N GLU A 155 16.49 16.63 15.46
CA GLU A 155 17.58 17.60 15.32
C GLU A 155 17.16 18.87 14.58
N VAL A 156 15.85 19.01 14.30
CA VAL A 156 15.35 20.14 13.54
C VAL A 156 15.36 21.40 14.39
N ALA A 157 16.06 22.42 13.89
CA ALA A 157 16.11 23.74 14.47
C ALA A 157 15.60 24.80 13.50
N LYS A 158 14.97 25.85 14.04
CA LYS A 158 14.62 27.04 13.29
C LYS A 158 15.55 28.16 13.68
N GLU A 159 16.29 28.65 12.73
CA GLU A 159 17.11 29.85 12.89
C GLU A 159 16.23 31.11 12.77
N GLY A 160 16.54 32.12 13.58
CA GLY A 160 15.75 33.34 13.71
C GLY A 160 15.77 34.25 12.48
#